data_e3112348024884a228356e08f72cfe3e
#
_entry.id   e3112348024884a228356e08f72cfe3e
#
_cell.length_a   1.000
_cell.length_b   1.000
_cell.length_c   1.000
_cell.angle_alpha   90.00
_cell.angle_beta   90.00
_cell.angle_gamma   90.00
#
_symmetry.space_group_name_H-M   'P 1'
#
loop_
_entity.id
_entity.type
_entity.pdbx_description
1 polymer ?
#
loop_
_entity_poly.entity_id
_entity_poly.type
_entity_poly.pdbx_seq_one_letter_code
_entity_poly.pdbx_strand_id
1 'polypeptide(L)'
;MSRKAREITLSAEERAELNRLVRTHTTPKRMAERAQIILWGSEGQSNTEIAKRLRTRAARVCKWRTRFVTEGLGGLLDEARSGQPLKYTSETERAILRKIDDPPPKGYAQWNGRLLGESTGIPDYQVWAVLRKYGISLQRRRSWCISTDPEFARKSADIAGLYLDPPENAIVVCMDEKPAIQALERAQGWLKLPNGKALTGANHEYRRHGTSTLFAALNVATGQVKAGHYGRRRRREFLDFMNEIVVEHPGEEIHVIMDNLKTHKPKRDHWIKRHPKVHFHFTPTHASWLNQIEIWFSLLSRYALRGASFTSVRQLRQAIDDFISVHNEKAAPFEWTKRYVKSVHPKHKHAYLYN
;
A
#
# COMPACT_ATOMS: atom_id res chain seq x y z
N MET A 1 -7.63 -69.67 5.00
CA MET A 1 -6.16 -69.80 5.08
C MET A 1 -5.58 -68.48 5.61
N SER A 2 -4.91 -68.54 6.79
CA SER A 2 -4.27 -67.35 7.35
C SER A 2 -3.04 -66.98 6.49
N ARG A 3 -3.02 -65.76 5.90
CA ARG A 3 -1.85 -65.31 5.14
C ARG A 3 -0.66 -65.24 6.09
N LYS A 4 0.46 -65.98 5.77
CA LYS A 4 1.71 -65.88 6.49
C LYS A 4 2.12 -64.40 6.66
N ALA A 5 2.50 -64.06 7.87
CA ALA A 5 2.99 -62.68 8.13
C ALA A 5 4.27 -62.47 7.31
N ARG A 6 4.41 -61.29 6.69
CA ARG A 6 5.65 -60.93 5.98
C ARG A 6 6.83 -60.90 6.96
N GLU A 7 7.90 -61.55 6.61
CA GLU A 7 9.15 -61.49 7.33
C GLU A 7 9.76 -60.09 7.29
N ILE A 8 10.27 -59.62 8.40
CA ILE A 8 10.92 -58.28 8.51
C ILE A 8 12.38 -58.55 8.87
N THR A 9 13.28 -58.16 7.97
CA THR A 9 14.71 -58.08 8.23
C THR A 9 15.10 -56.65 8.46
N LEU A 10 15.75 -56.33 9.58
CA LEU A 10 16.17 -54.98 9.95
C LEU A 10 17.68 -54.83 9.76
N SER A 11 18.11 -53.72 9.19
CA SER A 11 19.52 -53.30 9.26
C SER A 11 19.87 -52.87 10.70
N ALA A 12 21.17 -52.79 10.99
CA ALA A 12 21.63 -52.30 12.31
C ALA A 12 21.16 -50.87 12.58
N GLU A 13 21.15 -50.05 11.57
CA GLU A 13 20.69 -48.63 11.64
C GLU A 13 19.17 -48.51 11.87
N GLU A 14 18.38 -49.28 11.13
CA GLU A 14 16.94 -49.33 11.30
C GLU A 14 16.55 -49.81 12.70
N ARG A 15 17.22 -50.83 13.20
CA ARG A 15 17.00 -51.37 14.55
C ARG A 15 17.34 -50.32 15.62
N ALA A 16 18.46 -49.60 15.43
CA ALA A 16 18.85 -48.52 16.38
C ALA A 16 17.82 -47.41 16.40
N GLU A 17 17.35 -46.97 15.24
CA GLU A 17 16.35 -45.89 15.13
C GLU A 17 14.98 -46.31 15.70
N LEU A 18 14.51 -47.50 15.42
CA LEU A 18 13.26 -48.04 15.98
C LEU A 18 13.35 -48.15 17.52
N ASN A 19 14.49 -48.60 18.06
CA ASN A 19 14.72 -48.64 19.51
C ASN A 19 14.72 -47.21 20.10
N ARG A 20 15.34 -46.26 19.40
CA ARG A 20 15.32 -44.85 19.79
C ARG A 20 13.89 -44.32 19.89
N LEU A 21 13.05 -44.54 18.86
CA LEU A 21 11.65 -44.13 18.82
C LEU A 21 10.82 -44.72 19.98
N VAL A 22 11.10 -45.97 20.37
CA VAL A 22 10.38 -46.60 21.49
C VAL A 22 10.81 -46.06 22.85
N ARG A 23 12.13 -45.75 23.04
CA ARG A 23 12.67 -45.32 24.32
C ARG A 23 12.49 -43.83 24.63
N THR A 24 12.41 -43.00 23.58
CA THR A 24 12.34 -41.55 23.73
C THR A 24 10.95 -41.10 24.20
N HIS A 25 10.91 -40.42 25.34
CA HIS A 25 9.65 -39.91 25.95
C HIS A 25 8.92 -38.87 25.09
N THR A 26 9.62 -38.14 24.22
CA THR A 26 9.03 -37.13 23.31
C THR A 26 8.42 -37.75 22.06
N THR A 27 8.64 -39.03 21.80
CA THR A 27 8.06 -39.71 20.65
C THR A 27 6.56 -39.86 20.81
N PRO A 28 5.73 -39.40 19.81
CA PRO A 28 4.28 -39.59 19.89
C PRO A 28 3.94 -41.07 20.08
N LYS A 29 3.03 -41.37 21.03
CA LYS A 29 2.62 -42.73 21.38
C LYS A 29 2.33 -43.60 20.18
N ARG A 30 1.64 -43.06 19.17
CA ARG A 30 1.32 -43.79 17.92
C ARG A 30 2.57 -44.20 17.12
N MET A 31 3.63 -43.39 17.13
CA MET A 31 4.86 -43.70 16.45
C MET A 31 5.67 -44.76 17.21
N ALA A 32 5.76 -44.65 18.52
CA ALA A 32 6.39 -45.66 19.38
C ALA A 32 5.71 -47.03 19.25
N GLU A 33 4.35 -47.07 19.21
CA GLU A 33 3.61 -48.30 18.96
C GLU A 33 3.92 -48.91 17.59
N ARG A 34 4.04 -48.09 16.54
CA ARG A 34 4.40 -48.57 15.20
C ARG A 34 5.82 -49.13 15.17
N ALA A 35 6.79 -48.45 15.77
CA ALA A 35 8.15 -48.91 15.90
C ALA A 35 8.19 -50.23 16.68
N GLN A 36 7.44 -50.37 17.74
CA GLN A 36 7.34 -51.59 18.56
C GLN A 36 6.76 -52.78 17.75
N ILE A 37 5.76 -52.53 16.87
CA ILE A 37 5.20 -53.52 15.95
C ILE A 37 6.31 -54.12 15.04
N ILE A 38 7.19 -53.26 14.51
CA ILE A 38 8.24 -53.67 13.61
C ILE A 38 9.34 -54.43 14.36
N LEU A 39 9.76 -53.95 15.52
CA LEU A 39 10.74 -54.65 16.35
C LEU A 39 10.29 -56.07 16.72
N TRP A 40 9.08 -56.25 17.23
CA TRP A 40 8.54 -57.55 17.57
C TRP A 40 8.30 -58.42 16.31
N GLY A 41 7.91 -57.79 15.21
CA GLY A 41 7.81 -58.47 13.90
C GLY A 41 9.11 -59.01 13.39
N SER A 42 10.22 -58.31 13.61
CA SER A 42 11.58 -58.80 13.25
C SER A 42 12.11 -59.92 14.19
N GLU A 43 11.54 -60.01 15.38
CA GLU A 43 11.79 -61.09 16.34
C GLU A 43 10.95 -62.36 16.04
N GLY A 44 10.22 -62.40 14.95
CA GLY A 44 9.43 -63.56 14.53
C GLY A 44 8.01 -63.63 15.15
N GLN A 45 7.57 -62.65 15.97
CA GLN A 45 6.26 -62.68 16.55
C GLN A 45 5.14 -62.54 15.52
N SER A 46 4.06 -63.29 15.71
CA SER A 46 2.89 -63.25 14.83
C SER A 46 2.09 -61.99 14.97
N ASN A 47 1.33 -61.63 13.93
CA ASN A 47 0.46 -60.45 13.97
C ASN A 47 -0.58 -60.51 15.10
N THR A 48 -1.04 -61.71 15.46
CA THR A 48 -2.02 -61.94 16.54
C THR A 48 -1.40 -61.75 17.91
N GLU A 49 -0.18 -62.22 18.15
CA GLU A 49 0.56 -62.00 19.39
C GLU A 49 0.87 -60.52 19.64
N ILE A 50 1.41 -59.83 18.61
CA ILE A 50 1.68 -58.39 18.68
C ILE A 50 0.39 -57.62 18.93
N ALA A 51 -0.71 -57.95 18.26
CA ALA A 51 -2.01 -57.29 18.45
C ALA A 51 -2.54 -57.47 19.88
N LYS A 52 -2.39 -58.67 20.44
CA LYS A 52 -2.78 -58.95 21.84
C LYS A 52 -1.98 -58.10 22.83
N ARG A 53 -0.66 -58.01 22.62
CA ARG A 53 0.24 -57.21 23.46
C ARG A 53 -0.07 -55.72 23.46
N LEU A 54 -0.35 -55.17 22.27
CA LEU A 54 -0.68 -53.75 22.09
C LEU A 54 -2.16 -53.45 22.27
N ARG A 55 -2.98 -54.42 22.60
CA ARG A 55 -4.46 -54.28 22.73
C ARG A 55 -5.08 -53.64 21.51
N THR A 56 -4.68 -54.12 20.30
CA THR A 56 -5.13 -53.61 19.00
C THR A 56 -5.61 -54.75 18.10
N ARG A 57 -6.02 -54.44 16.87
CA ARG A 57 -6.46 -55.43 15.87
C ARG A 57 -5.29 -55.94 15.05
N ALA A 58 -5.27 -57.25 14.73
CA ALA A 58 -4.24 -57.85 13.90
C ALA A 58 -4.10 -57.19 12.51
N ALA A 59 -5.21 -56.68 11.96
CA ALA A 59 -5.21 -55.92 10.72
C ALA A 59 -4.34 -54.65 10.79
N ARG A 60 -4.33 -53.95 11.95
CA ARG A 60 -3.47 -52.76 12.18
C ARG A 60 -1.98 -53.18 12.19
N VAL A 61 -1.65 -54.28 12.83
CA VAL A 61 -0.28 -54.81 12.86
C VAL A 61 0.16 -55.16 11.45
N CYS A 62 -0.69 -55.89 10.72
CA CYS A 62 -0.44 -56.27 9.33
C CYS A 62 -0.20 -55.03 8.44
N LYS A 63 -1.01 -53.99 8.58
CA LYS A 63 -0.85 -52.72 7.83
C LYS A 63 0.53 -52.12 8.03
N TRP A 64 0.97 -51.96 9.29
CA TRP A 64 2.26 -51.30 9.56
C TRP A 64 3.45 -52.17 9.16
N ARG A 65 3.38 -53.49 9.30
CA ARG A 65 4.41 -54.39 8.80
C ARG A 65 4.52 -54.31 7.28
N THR A 66 3.39 -54.32 6.57
CA THR A 66 3.40 -54.21 5.10
C THR A 66 4.00 -52.87 4.65
N ARG A 67 3.63 -51.77 5.29
CA ARG A 67 4.16 -50.42 4.94
C ARG A 67 5.67 -50.34 5.20
N PHE A 68 6.12 -50.89 6.33
CA PHE A 68 7.53 -50.90 6.64
C PHE A 68 8.32 -51.70 5.63
N VAL A 69 7.84 -52.90 5.23
CA VAL A 69 8.51 -53.73 4.22
C VAL A 69 8.59 -53.03 2.86
N THR A 70 7.62 -52.19 2.52
CA THR A 70 7.57 -51.49 1.24
C THR A 70 8.33 -50.17 1.24
N GLU A 71 8.30 -49.40 2.34
CA GLU A 71 8.71 -48.00 2.43
C GLU A 71 9.76 -47.76 3.52
N GLY A 72 10.21 -48.81 4.22
CA GLY A 72 11.14 -48.68 5.35
C GLY A 72 10.60 -47.84 6.50
N LEU A 73 11.48 -47.09 7.16
CA LEU A 73 11.11 -46.16 8.27
C LEU A 73 10.11 -45.12 7.84
N GLY A 74 10.15 -44.67 6.57
CA GLY A 74 9.18 -43.71 6.00
C GLY A 74 7.74 -44.19 6.04
N GLY A 75 7.55 -45.53 5.88
CA GLY A 75 6.23 -46.17 5.94
C GLY A 75 5.52 -46.08 7.31
N LEU A 76 6.27 -45.74 8.36
CA LEU A 76 5.69 -45.50 9.70
C LEU A 76 5.08 -44.12 9.89
N LEU A 77 5.32 -43.20 8.99
CA LEU A 77 4.75 -41.86 9.02
C LEU A 77 3.26 -41.86 8.61
N ASP A 78 2.53 -40.90 9.09
CA ASP A 78 1.15 -40.70 8.63
C ASP A 78 1.16 -40.07 7.23
N GLU A 79 0.36 -40.62 6.34
CA GLU A 79 0.11 -40.01 5.04
C GLU A 79 -0.72 -38.73 5.20
N ALA A 80 -0.47 -37.78 4.31
CA ALA A 80 -1.32 -36.61 4.22
C ALA A 80 -2.77 -37.02 3.95
N ARG A 81 -3.68 -36.51 4.74
CA ARG A 81 -5.11 -36.77 4.53
C ARG A 81 -5.60 -35.90 3.39
N SER A 82 -6.35 -36.45 2.45
CA SER A 82 -6.92 -35.72 1.31
C SER A 82 -7.85 -34.56 1.71
N GLY A 83 -8.33 -34.54 2.97
CA GLY A 83 -9.27 -33.54 3.43
C GLY A 83 -10.61 -33.56 2.67
N GLN A 84 -11.45 -32.58 2.97
CA GLN A 84 -12.66 -32.33 2.19
C GLN A 84 -12.28 -31.62 0.89
N PRO A 85 -12.81 -32.02 -0.28
CA PRO A 85 -12.59 -31.29 -1.53
C PRO A 85 -12.94 -29.80 -1.37
N LEU A 86 -12.08 -28.94 -1.90
CA LEU A 86 -12.31 -27.48 -1.86
C LEU A 86 -13.57 -27.14 -2.66
N LYS A 87 -14.58 -26.59 -2.00
CA LYS A 87 -15.82 -26.14 -2.65
C LYS A 87 -15.56 -24.97 -3.62
N TYR A 88 -14.56 -24.14 -3.31
CA TYR A 88 -14.19 -22.96 -4.09
C TYR A 88 -12.74 -23.14 -4.58
N THR A 89 -12.61 -23.21 -5.89
CA THR A 89 -11.34 -23.50 -6.59
C THR A 89 -10.72 -22.21 -7.16
N SER A 90 -9.58 -22.34 -7.82
CA SER A 90 -8.97 -21.24 -8.56
C SER A 90 -9.87 -20.68 -9.68
N GLU A 91 -10.82 -21.44 -10.17
CA GLU A 91 -11.82 -20.95 -11.14
C GLU A 91 -12.79 -19.96 -10.51
N THR A 92 -13.24 -20.23 -9.27
CA THR A 92 -14.05 -19.30 -8.48
C THR A 92 -13.31 -17.97 -8.25
N GLU A 93 -12.01 -18.02 -7.92
CA GLU A 93 -11.19 -16.83 -7.78
C GLU A 93 -11.11 -16.03 -9.08
N ARG A 94 -10.86 -16.70 -10.20
CA ARG A 94 -10.82 -16.06 -11.53
C ARG A 94 -12.15 -15.44 -11.92
N ALA A 95 -13.26 -16.09 -11.61
CA ALA A 95 -14.60 -15.57 -11.90
C ALA A 95 -14.85 -14.24 -11.16
N ILE A 96 -14.51 -14.16 -9.87
CA ILE A 96 -14.60 -12.93 -9.07
C ILE A 96 -13.71 -11.84 -9.66
N LEU A 97 -12.43 -12.15 -9.96
CA LEU A 97 -11.47 -11.18 -10.47
C LEU A 97 -11.86 -10.64 -11.84
N ARG A 98 -12.36 -11.48 -12.75
CA ARG A 98 -12.87 -11.03 -14.05
C ARG A 98 -14.09 -10.13 -13.88
N LYS A 99 -14.98 -10.47 -12.93
CA LYS A 99 -16.23 -9.71 -12.72
C LYS A 99 -15.97 -8.30 -12.21
N ILE A 100 -14.89 -8.07 -11.47
CA ILE A 100 -14.50 -6.73 -11.00
C ILE A 100 -14.12 -5.81 -12.18
N ASP A 101 -13.60 -6.37 -13.26
CA ASP A 101 -13.22 -5.59 -14.47
C ASP A 101 -14.44 -5.21 -15.33
N ASP A 102 -15.58 -5.84 -15.13
CA ASP A 102 -16.83 -5.45 -15.79
C ASP A 102 -17.43 -4.21 -15.12
N PRO A 103 -18.23 -3.40 -15.84
CA PRO A 103 -19.01 -2.35 -15.20
C PRO A 103 -19.99 -2.96 -14.19
N PRO A 104 -20.25 -2.26 -13.06
CA PRO A 104 -21.24 -2.71 -12.09
C PRO A 104 -22.66 -2.72 -12.71
N PRO A 105 -23.62 -3.42 -12.11
CA PRO A 105 -24.99 -3.46 -12.59
C PRO A 105 -25.62 -2.08 -12.74
N LYS A 106 -26.61 -1.96 -13.61
CA LYS A 106 -27.35 -0.71 -13.83
C LYS A 106 -27.85 -0.14 -12.51
N GLY A 107 -27.60 1.14 -12.28
CA GLY A 107 -27.98 1.85 -11.06
C GLY A 107 -26.86 1.89 -10.00
N TYR A 108 -25.73 1.21 -10.21
CA TYR A 108 -24.60 1.22 -9.31
C TYR A 108 -23.36 1.82 -9.99
N ALA A 109 -22.67 2.72 -9.29
CA ALA A 109 -21.44 3.32 -9.79
C ALA A 109 -20.18 2.51 -9.43
N GLN A 110 -20.30 1.54 -8.51
CA GLN A 110 -19.18 0.77 -7.98
C GLN A 110 -19.60 -0.63 -7.58
N TRP A 111 -18.66 -1.58 -7.72
CA TRP A 111 -18.80 -2.89 -7.13
C TRP A 111 -18.70 -2.83 -5.61
N ASN A 112 -19.45 -3.67 -4.94
CA ASN A 112 -19.25 -4.04 -3.54
C ASN A 112 -19.30 -5.57 -3.41
N GLY A 113 -18.93 -6.10 -2.23
CA GLY A 113 -18.85 -7.55 -2.03
C GLY A 113 -20.17 -8.27 -2.29
N ARG A 114 -21.28 -7.67 -1.88
CA ARG A 114 -22.63 -8.23 -2.08
C ARG A 114 -23.01 -8.30 -3.56
N LEU A 115 -22.85 -7.19 -4.29
CA LEU A 115 -23.12 -7.16 -5.74
C LEU A 115 -22.26 -8.17 -6.52
N LEU A 116 -20.98 -8.32 -6.12
CA LEU A 116 -20.12 -9.35 -6.71
C LEU A 116 -20.64 -10.76 -6.39
N GLY A 117 -21.06 -11.00 -5.16
CA GLY A 117 -21.64 -12.26 -4.74
C GLY A 117 -22.90 -12.59 -5.54
N GLU A 118 -23.84 -11.66 -5.63
CA GLU A 118 -25.08 -11.79 -6.42
C GLU A 118 -24.79 -12.02 -7.91
N SER A 119 -23.83 -11.29 -8.49
CA SER A 119 -23.49 -11.39 -9.91
C SER A 119 -22.71 -12.64 -10.29
N THR A 120 -22.01 -13.27 -9.34
CA THR A 120 -21.21 -14.48 -9.58
C THR A 120 -21.82 -15.74 -9.01
N GLY A 121 -22.88 -15.64 -8.21
CA GLY A 121 -23.48 -16.76 -7.47
C GLY A 121 -22.60 -17.28 -6.34
N ILE A 122 -21.60 -16.50 -5.90
CA ILE A 122 -20.62 -16.87 -4.87
C ILE A 122 -20.98 -16.15 -3.57
N PRO A 123 -20.99 -16.85 -2.42
CA PRO A 123 -21.29 -16.22 -1.13
C PRO A 123 -20.35 -15.07 -0.79
N ASP A 124 -20.89 -14.02 -0.17
CA ASP A 124 -20.16 -12.78 0.18
C ASP A 124 -18.87 -13.04 0.96
N TYR A 125 -18.91 -13.98 1.93
CA TYR A 125 -17.72 -14.30 2.72
C TYR A 125 -16.56 -14.82 1.86
N GLN A 126 -16.87 -15.58 0.80
CA GLN A 126 -15.88 -16.10 -0.14
C GLN A 126 -15.36 -14.99 -1.06
N VAL A 127 -16.25 -14.11 -1.53
CA VAL A 127 -15.84 -12.91 -2.28
C VAL A 127 -14.84 -12.10 -1.47
N TRP A 128 -15.14 -11.82 -0.20
CA TRP A 128 -14.25 -11.08 0.69
C TRP A 128 -12.94 -11.82 1.00
N ALA A 129 -12.96 -13.16 1.07
CA ALA A 129 -11.76 -13.96 1.24
C ALA A 129 -10.82 -13.81 0.03
N VAL A 130 -11.37 -13.90 -1.18
CA VAL A 130 -10.63 -13.70 -2.43
C VAL A 130 -10.08 -12.28 -2.53
N LEU A 131 -10.90 -11.25 -2.29
CA LEU A 131 -10.45 -9.86 -2.33
C LEU A 131 -9.30 -9.59 -1.37
N ARG A 132 -9.37 -10.12 -0.13
CA ARG A 132 -8.28 -10.01 0.86
C ARG A 132 -7.01 -10.73 0.40
N LYS A 133 -7.13 -11.94 -0.16
CA LYS A 133 -6.00 -12.71 -0.70
C LYS A 133 -5.23 -11.91 -1.76
N TYR A 134 -5.95 -11.18 -2.61
CA TYR A 134 -5.35 -10.37 -3.68
C TYR A 134 -5.09 -8.91 -3.31
N GLY A 135 -5.36 -8.51 -2.06
CA GLY A 135 -5.15 -7.13 -1.58
C GLY A 135 -6.07 -6.10 -2.25
N ILE A 136 -7.23 -6.54 -2.77
CA ILE A 136 -8.18 -5.68 -3.48
C ILE A 136 -9.14 -5.03 -2.47
N SER A 137 -9.21 -3.69 -2.49
CA SER A 137 -10.19 -2.92 -1.72
C SER A 137 -11.16 -2.22 -2.66
N LEU A 138 -12.42 -2.64 -2.68
CA LEU A 138 -13.46 -2.04 -3.52
C LEU A 138 -13.84 -0.61 -3.09
N GLN A 139 -13.59 -0.25 -1.83
CA GLN A 139 -13.88 1.09 -1.28
C GLN A 139 -12.77 2.10 -1.53
N ARG A 140 -11.54 1.64 -1.80
CA ARG A 140 -10.38 2.51 -2.04
C ARG A 140 -10.14 2.62 -3.53
N ARG A 141 -10.75 3.60 -4.17
CA ARG A 141 -10.31 4.01 -5.51
C ARG A 141 -8.97 4.72 -5.35
N ARG A 142 -7.91 4.07 -5.80
CA ARG A 142 -6.65 4.74 -6.09
C ARG A 142 -6.74 5.21 -7.52
N SER A 143 -6.85 6.53 -7.71
CA SER A 143 -6.61 7.09 -9.04
C SER A 143 -5.12 6.91 -9.35
N TRP A 144 -4.80 6.41 -10.52
CA TRP A 144 -3.46 6.51 -11.09
C TRP A 144 -3.59 7.31 -12.38
N CYS A 145 -2.58 8.06 -12.67
CA CYS A 145 -2.45 8.71 -13.97
C CYS A 145 -1.08 8.35 -14.51
N ILE A 146 -1.06 7.77 -15.69
CA ILE A 146 0.18 7.52 -16.42
C ILE A 146 0.43 8.77 -17.25
N SER A 147 1.62 9.33 -17.16
CA SER A 147 1.98 10.47 -17.97
C SER A 147 1.97 10.10 -19.46
N THR A 148 1.28 10.91 -20.24
CA THR A 148 1.28 10.84 -21.71
C THR A 148 2.30 11.80 -22.32
N ASP A 149 3.15 12.41 -21.52
CA ASP A 149 4.16 13.36 -21.98
C ASP A 149 5.30 12.62 -22.70
N PRO A 150 5.54 12.86 -23.99
CA PRO A 150 6.61 12.20 -24.74
C PRO A 150 8.01 12.54 -24.19
N GLU A 151 8.13 13.68 -23.49
CA GLU A 151 9.38 14.11 -22.86
C GLU A 151 9.46 13.71 -21.38
N PHE A 152 8.63 12.78 -20.93
CA PHE A 152 8.54 12.39 -19.50
C PHE A 152 9.92 12.06 -18.90
N ALA A 153 10.69 11.20 -19.57
CA ALA A 153 11.99 10.76 -19.06
C ALA A 153 12.98 11.94 -18.93
N ARG A 154 13.03 12.81 -19.95
CA ARG A 154 13.92 13.99 -19.96
C ARG A 154 13.57 14.98 -18.86
N LYS A 155 12.28 15.36 -18.75
CA LYS A 155 11.81 16.31 -17.73
C LYS A 155 11.93 15.74 -16.32
N SER A 156 11.66 14.46 -16.14
CA SER A 156 11.82 13.80 -14.83
C SER A 156 13.29 13.72 -14.40
N ALA A 157 14.20 13.45 -15.34
CA ALA A 157 15.63 13.43 -15.08
C ALA A 157 16.19 14.83 -14.75
N ASP A 158 15.73 15.87 -15.46
CA ASP A 158 16.07 17.27 -15.18
C ASP A 158 15.67 17.67 -13.75
N ILE A 159 14.41 17.41 -13.36
CA ILE A 159 13.92 17.71 -12.00
C ILE A 159 14.65 16.87 -10.94
N ALA A 160 14.88 15.58 -11.21
CA ALA A 160 15.59 14.72 -10.27
C ALA A 160 17.05 15.17 -10.10
N GLY A 161 17.70 15.64 -11.17
CA GLY A 161 19.04 16.26 -11.12
C GLY A 161 19.07 17.43 -10.17
N LEU A 162 18.12 18.36 -10.27
CA LEU A 162 18.03 19.52 -9.38
C LEU A 162 17.82 19.15 -7.90
N TYR A 163 17.22 17.99 -7.61
CA TYR A 163 17.04 17.51 -6.22
C TYR A 163 18.28 16.81 -5.67
N LEU A 164 19.03 16.12 -6.53
CA LEU A 164 20.16 15.29 -6.13
C LEU A 164 21.49 16.06 -6.15
N ASP A 165 21.63 16.94 -7.12
CA ASP A 165 22.86 17.70 -7.37
C ASP A 165 22.48 19.11 -7.90
N PRO A 166 22.00 20.00 -7.00
CA PRO A 166 21.64 21.36 -7.39
C PRO A 166 22.88 22.13 -7.85
N PRO A 167 22.74 23.05 -8.84
CA PRO A 167 23.85 23.86 -9.30
C PRO A 167 24.46 24.70 -8.18
N GLU A 168 25.78 24.87 -8.19
CA GLU A 168 26.47 25.73 -7.25
C GLU A 168 26.00 27.20 -7.38
N ASN A 169 25.86 27.89 -6.26
CA ASN A 169 25.38 29.29 -6.20
C ASN A 169 23.99 29.53 -6.81
N ALA A 170 23.16 28.52 -6.80
CA ALA A 170 21.78 28.60 -7.25
C ALA A 170 20.81 28.14 -6.15
N ILE A 171 19.62 28.69 -6.16
CA ILE A 171 18.51 28.18 -5.36
C ILE A 171 17.56 27.36 -6.22
N VAL A 172 17.08 26.26 -5.66
CA VAL A 172 16.05 25.43 -6.27
C VAL A 172 14.78 25.57 -5.45
N VAL A 173 13.71 26.06 -6.07
CA VAL A 173 12.41 26.20 -5.44
C VAL A 173 11.33 25.37 -6.16
N CYS A 174 10.50 24.70 -5.39
CA CYS A 174 9.31 24.05 -5.87
C CYS A 174 8.11 24.97 -5.65
N MET A 175 7.46 25.42 -6.71
CA MET A 175 6.39 26.40 -6.65
C MET A 175 5.08 25.81 -7.21
N ASP A 176 3.96 26.17 -6.57
CA ASP A 176 2.61 25.86 -7.05
C ASP A 176 1.56 26.72 -6.34
N GLU A 177 0.29 26.60 -6.77
CA GLU A 177 -0.85 27.27 -6.15
C GLU A 177 -1.83 26.31 -5.51
N LYS A 178 -2.31 26.69 -4.34
CA LYS A 178 -3.51 26.12 -3.73
C LYS A 178 -4.69 27.06 -3.88
N PRO A 179 -5.51 26.87 -4.95
CA PRO A 179 -6.59 27.82 -5.25
C PRO A 179 -7.81 27.61 -4.35
N ALA A 180 -8.59 28.66 -4.20
CA ALA A 180 -9.94 28.63 -3.62
C ALA A 180 -10.03 27.95 -2.23
N ILE A 181 -9.04 28.18 -1.36
CA ILE A 181 -9.10 27.73 0.04
C ILE A 181 -10.28 28.44 0.69
N GLN A 182 -11.25 27.69 1.21
CA GLN A 182 -12.49 28.25 1.74
C GLN A 182 -12.35 28.60 3.23
N ALA A 183 -12.75 29.81 3.60
CA ALA A 183 -13.00 30.18 4.99
C ALA A 183 -14.38 29.63 5.39
N LEU A 184 -14.40 28.51 6.08
CA LEU A 184 -15.61 27.84 6.55
C LEU A 184 -15.73 28.00 8.05
N GLU A 185 -16.84 28.59 8.49
CA GLU A 185 -17.22 28.60 9.89
C GLU A 185 -18.09 27.39 10.19
N ARG A 186 -17.69 26.59 11.18
CA ARG A 186 -18.42 25.43 11.66
C ARG A 186 -18.50 25.46 13.17
N ALA A 187 -19.67 25.19 13.72
CA ALA A 187 -19.79 24.94 15.15
C ALA A 187 -18.96 23.71 15.50
N GLN A 188 -17.93 23.91 16.31
CA GLN A 188 -17.05 22.85 16.80
C GLN A 188 -17.49 22.45 18.20
N GLY A 189 -17.36 21.17 18.51
CA GLY A 189 -17.72 20.69 19.82
C GLY A 189 -17.34 19.22 19.97
N TRP A 190 -17.74 18.66 21.08
CA TRP A 190 -17.64 17.25 21.33
C TRP A 190 -18.99 16.67 21.76
N LEU A 191 -19.28 15.46 21.32
CA LEU A 191 -20.51 14.76 21.64
C LEU A 191 -20.16 13.57 22.54
N LYS A 192 -20.84 13.49 23.69
CA LYS A 192 -20.74 12.30 24.56
C LYS A 192 -21.66 11.22 24.03
N LEU A 193 -21.09 10.08 23.69
CA LEU A 193 -21.85 8.93 23.22
C LEU A 193 -22.49 8.16 24.40
N PRO A 194 -23.57 7.37 24.15
CA PRO A 194 -24.20 6.55 25.19
C PRO A 194 -23.25 5.54 25.84
N ASN A 195 -22.20 5.12 25.15
CA ASN A 195 -21.15 4.22 25.64
C ASN A 195 -20.07 4.91 26.50
N GLY A 196 -20.27 6.20 26.88
CA GLY A 196 -19.35 6.98 27.66
C GLY A 196 -18.16 7.59 26.93
N LYS A 197 -17.95 7.27 25.65
CA LYS A 197 -16.88 7.86 24.82
C LYS A 197 -17.29 9.24 24.32
N ALA A 198 -16.30 10.13 24.17
CA ALA A 198 -16.51 11.43 23.53
C ALA A 198 -15.98 11.40 22.10
N LEU A 199 -16.75 11.97 21.18
CA LEU A 199 -16.33 12.27 19.82
C LEU A 199 -16.19 13.78 19.67
N THR A 200 -14.99 14.22 19.24
CA THR A 200 -14.80 15.59 18.77
C THR A 200 -15.24 15.68 17.32
N GLY A 201 -15.99 16.69 16.98
CA GLY A 201 -16.49 16.88 15.63
C GLY A 201 -16.97 18.30 15.38
N ALA A 202 -17.33 18.55 14.13
CA ALA A 202 -17.96 19.80 13.72
C ALA A 202 -19.36 19.50 13.17
N ASN A 203 -20.28 20.45 13.30
CA ASN A 203 -21.59 20.36 12.67
C ASN A 203 -21.42 20.23 11.15
N HIS A 204 -22.33 19.50 10.50
CA HIS A 204 -22.41 19.40 9.05
C HIS A 204 -22.77 20.74 8.40
N GLU A 205 -23.52 21.59 9.10
CA GLU A 205 -23.81 22.93 8.65
C GLU A 205 -22.56 23.81 8.73
N TYR A 206 -22.36 24.62 7.70
CA TYR A 206 -21.23 25.54 7.65
C TYR A 206 -21.67 26.88 6.99
N ARG A 207 -21.03 27.96 7.42
CA ARG A 207 -21.14 29.27 6.80
C ARG A 207 -19.86 29.54 5.98
N ARG A 208 -20.02 30.05 4.77
CA ARG A 208 -18.88 30.45 3.92
C ARG A 208 -18.62 31.93 4.06
N HIS A 209 -17.37 32.29 4.33
CA HIS A 209 -16.92 33.69 4.47
C HIS A 209 -16.03 34.16 3.31
N GLY A 210 -15.89 33.34 2.26
CA GLY A 210 -15.08 33.63 1.09
C GLY A 210 -13.93 32.65 0.90
N THR A 211 -13.02 33.01 -0.01
CA THR A 211 -11.88 32.15 -0.41
C THR A 211 -10.60 32.96 -0.47
N SER A 212 -9.47 32.26 -0.32
CA SER A 212 -8.13 32.77 -0.63
C SER A 212 -7.42 31.80 -1.55
N THR A 213 -6.59 32.32 -2.45
CA THR A 213 -5.63 31.53 -3.23
C THR A 213 -4.25 31.74 -2.61
N LEU A 214 -3.54 30.65 -2.34
CA LEU A 214 -2.19 30.66 -1.81
C LEU A 214 -1.22 30.30 -2.93
N PHE A 215 -0.25 31.17 -3.21
CA PHE A 215 0.97 30.81 -3.94
C PHE A 215 2.02 30.44 -2.91
N ALA A 216 2.76 29.36 -3.16
CA ALA A 216 3.82 28.94 -2.25
C ALA A 216 5.02 28.41 -3.03
N ALA A 217 6.20 28.70 -2.50
CA ALA A 217 7.48 28.23 -2.99
C ALA A 217 8.27 27.58 -1.85
N LEU A 218 8.63 26.32 -2.01
CA LEU A 218 9.45 25.54 -1.10
C LEU A 218 10.90 25.57 -1.57
N ASN A 219 11.80 26.07 -0.76
CA ASN A 219 13.24 25.95 -1.02
C ASN A 219 13.67 24.50 -0.73
N VAL A 220 14.19 23.84 -1.75
CA VAL A 220 14.55 22.41 -1.67
C VAL A 220 15.69 22.15 -0.70
N ALA A 221 16.65 23.06 -0.61
CA ALA A 221 17.84 22.92 0.23
C ALA A 221 17.55 23.14 1.73
N THR A 222 16.61 24.05 2.05
CA THR A 222 16.33 24.41 3.45
C THR A 222 15.03 23.82 3.96
N GLY A 223 14.09 23.44 3.07
CA GLY A 223 12.73 23.07 3.41
C GLY A 223 11.83 24.24 3.82
N GLN A 224 12.35 25.48 3.81
CA GLN A 224 11.59 26.68 4.13
C GLN A 224 10.59 27.02 3.03
N VAL A 225 9.49 27.62 3.42
CA VAL A 225 8.41 27.99 2.52
C VAL A 225 8.14 29.47 2.58
N LYS A 226 8.18 30.11 1.40
CA LYS A 226 7.62 31.42 1.17
C LYS A 226 6.22 31.29 0.60
N ALA A 227 5.28 32.13 1.01
CA ALA A 227 3.93 32.15 0.46
C ALA A 227 3.33 33.56 0.34
N GLY A 228 2.38 33.68 -0.56
CA GLY A 228 1.60 34.90 -0.78
C GLY A 228 0.11 34.62 -0.95
N HIS A 229 -0.73 35.50 -0.39
CA HIS A 229 -2.17 35.38 -0.45
C HIS A 229 -2.75 36.25 -1.57
N TYR A 230 -3.44 35.62 -2.50
CA TYR A 230 -4.02 36.29 -3.66
C TYR A 230 -5.52 36.00 -3.77
N GLY A 231 -6.24 36.86 -4.49
CA GLY A 231 -7.66 36.62 -4.77
C GLY A 231 -7.89 35.66 -5.94
N ARG A 232 -6.93 35.57 -6.84
CA ARG A 232 -7.03 34.80 -8.09
C ARG A 232 -5.68 34.19 -8.46
N ARG A 233 -5.69 33.14 -9.34
CA ARG A 233 -4.49 32.53 -9.91
C ARG A 233 -4.34 32.89 -11.37
N ARG A 234 -4.02 34.14 -11.68
CA ARG A 234 -3.76 34.60 -13.05
C ARG A 234 -2.26 34.81 -13.27
N ARG A 235 -1.86 35.02 -14.50
CA ARG A 235 -0.48 35.35 -14.84
C ARG A 235 0.10 36.52 -14.05
N ARG A 236 -0.72 37.54 -13.78
CA ARG A 236 -0.31 38.71 -12.99
C ARG A 236 0.10 38.30 -11.58
N GLU A 237 -0.76 37.63 -10.86
CA GLU A 237 -0.50 37.21 -9.49
C GLU A 237 0.71 36.24 -9.42
N PHE A 238 0.85 35.37 -10.42
CA PHE A 238 2.03 34.54 -10.56
C PHE A 238 3.31 35.36 -10.68
N LEU A 239 3.33 36.36 -11.57
CA LEU A 239 4.50 37.21 -11.78
C LEU A 239 4.78 38.11 -10.57
N ASP A 240 3.75 38.61 -9.89
CA ASP A 240 3.89 39.39 -8.65
C ASP A 240 4.60 38.53 -7.59
N PHE A 241 4.19 37.27 -7.41
CA PHE A 241 4.83 36.34 -6.48
C PHE A 241 6.28 35.98 -6.92
N MET A 242 6.52 35.75 -8.20
CA MET A 242 7.87 35.52 -8.74
C MET A 242 8.80 36.70 -8.52
N ASN A 243 8.30 37.95 -8.65
CA ASN A 243 9.09 39.15 -8.35
C ASN A 243 9.51 39.19 -6.88
N GLU A 244 8.63 38.79 -5.95
CA GLU A 244 9.00 38.70 -4.53
C GLU A 244 10.12 37.66 -4.29
N ILE A 245 10.11 36.50 -4.99
CA ILE A 245 11.17 35.49 -4.89
C ILE A 245 12.48 36.06 -5.43
N VAL A 246 12.46 36.74 -6.58
CA VAL A 246 13.66 37.33 -7.19
C VAL A 246 14.28 38.42 -6.31
N VAL A 247 13.45 39.24 -5.65
CA VAL A 247 13.92 40.31 -4.75
C VAL A 247 14.61 39.73 -3.50
N GLU A 248 14.17 38.59 -3.00
CA GLU A 248 14.82 37.93 -1.86
C GLU A 248 16.15 37.26 -2.19
N HIS A 249 16.40 36.98 -3.46
CA HIS A 249 17.61 36.27 -3.91
C HIS A 249 18.40 37.11 -4.95
N PRO A 250 18.92 38.27 -4.54
CA PRO A 250 19.59 39.19 -5.46
C PRO A 250 20.89 38.58 -5.97
N GLY A 251 20.97 38.41 -7.27
CA GLY A 251 22.21 37.96 -7.92
C GLY A 251 22.43 36.45 -7.96
N GLU A 252 21.57 35.65 -7.33
CA GLU A 252 21.59 34.18 -7.40
C GLU A 252 20.90 33.67 -8.66
N GLU A 253 21.25 32.47 -9.11
CA GLU A 253 20.46 31.73 -10.08
C GLU A 253 19.28 31.05 -9.39
N ILE A 254 18.09 31.12 -9.99
CA ILE A 254 16.86 30.63 -9.41
C ILE A 254 16.26 29.58 -10.34
N HIS A 255 16.31 28.32 -9.92
CA HIS A 255 15.66 27.22 -10.62
C HIS A 255 14.29 26.97 -10.01
N VAL A 256 13.23 27.13 -10.81
CA VAL A 256 11.83 27.01 -10.35
C VAL A 256 11.18 25.78 -10.96
N ILE A 257 10.88 24.81 -10.12
CA ILE A 257 10.15 23.59 -10.50
C ILE A 257 8.65 23.88 -10.32
N MET A 258 7.87 23.71 -11.39
CA MET A 258 6.44 23.99 -11.39
C MET A 258 5.66 23.08 -12.35
N ASP A 259 4.34 23.09 -12.27
CA ASP A 259 3.48 22.36 -13.18
C ASP A 259 3.34 23.04 -14.57
N ASN A 260 2.73 22.30 -15.50
CA ASN A 260 2.53 22.76 -16.89
C ASN A 260 1.33 23.73 -17.06
N LEU A 261 0.89 24.42 -16.02
CA LEU A 261 -0.25 25.32 -16.10
C LEU A 261 -0.01 26.44 -17.14
N LYS A 262 -1.04 26.81 -17.90
CA LYS A 262 -0.93 27.87 -18.91
C LYS A 262 -0.51 29.24 -18.35
N THR A 263 -0.77 29.48 -17.08
CA THR A 263 -0.37 30.72 -16.38
C THR A 263 1.13 30.78 -16.12
N HIS A 264 1.82 29.65 -16.03
CA HIS A 264 3.26 29.56 -15.75
C HIS A 264 4.10 29.73 -17.01
N LYS A 265 3.57 29.34 -18.15
CA LYS A 265 4.34 29.37 -19.42
C LYS A 265 4.73 30.78 -19.83
N PRO A 266 5.95 30.99 -20.36
CA PRO A 266 6.37 32.27 -20.90
C PRO A 266 5.37 32.81 -21.92
N LYS A 267 5.08 34.11 -21.86
CA LYS A 267 4.15 34.80 -22.74
C LYS A 267 4.81 36.07 -23.30
N ARG A 268 4.02 36.87 -24.04
CA ARG A 268 4.45 38.16 -24.62
C ARG A 268 4.83 39.24 -23.58
N ASP A 269 4.66 38.97 -22.28
CA ASP A 269 5.09 39.86 -21.19
C ASP A 269 6.61 40.00 -21.08
N HIS A 270 7.36 39.12 -21.74
CA HIS A 270 8.83 39.09 -21.77
C HIS A 270 9.48 39.03 -20.37
N TRP A 271 8.75 38.60 -19.32
CA TRP A 271 9.22 38.58 -17.94
C TRP A 271 10.52 37.77 -17.80
N ILE A 272 10.55 36.55 -18.37
CA ILE A 272 11.72 35.66 -18.29
C ILE A 272 12.96 36.28 -18.97
N LYS A 273 12.76 37.05 -20.06
CA LYS A 273 13.87 37.76 -20.74
C LYS A 273 14.48 38.85 -19.87
N ARG A 274 13.68 39.47 -18.98
CA ARG A 274 14.16 40.51 -18.03
C ARG A 274 14.79 39.90 -16.79
N HIS A 275 14.61 38.59 -16.55
CA HIS A 275 15.15 37.87 -15.44
C HIS A 275 15.98 36.66 -15.93
N PRO A 276 17.16 36.89 -16.58
CA PRO A 276 17.96 35.86 -17.24
C PRO A 276 18.48 34.81 -16.27
N LYS A 277 18.55 35.11 -14.97
CA LYS A 277 18.95 34.17 -13.90
C LYS A 277 17.83 33.29 -13.39
N VAL A 278 16.61 33.39 -13.94
CA VAL A 278 15.48 32.54 -13.54
C VAL A 278 15.25 31.47 -14.60
N HIS A 279 15.27 30.20 -14.18
CA HIS A 279 15.12 29.04 -15.03
C HIS A 279 13.87 28.26 -14.63
N PHE A 280 12.94 28.06 -15.56
CA PHE A 280 11.71 27.32 -15.30
C PHE A 280 11.82 25.86 -15.74
N HIS A 281 11.55 24.96 -14.80
CA HIS A 281 11.53 23.51 -15.00
C HIS A 281 10.11 22.99 -14.83
N PHE A 282 9.53 22.51 -15.93
CA PHE A 282 8.14 22.06 -15.92
C PHE A 282 8.05 20.57 -15.67
N THR A 283 7.20 20.17 -14.70
CA THR A 283 6.92 18.76 -14.48
C THR A 283 6.27 18.14 -15.72
N PRO A 284 6.51 16.84 -15.99
CA PRO A 284 5.76 16.15 -17.06
C PRO A 284 4.26 16.20 -16.82
N THR A 285 3.47 16.16 -17.87
CA THR A 285 2.01 16.11 -17.77
C THR A 285 1.59 14.93 -16.87
N HIS A 286 0.66 15.16 -15.96
CA HIS A 286 0.21 14.18 -14.96
C HIS A 286 1.27 13.67 -13.97
N ALA A 287 2.35 14.41 -13.77
CA ALA A 287 3.42 14.08 -12.85
C ALA A 287 3.65 15.17 -11.78
N SER A 288 2.60 15.81 -11.28
CA SER A 288 2.68 16.82 -10.21
C SER A 288 3.35 16.29 -8.93
N TRP A 289 3.32 14.97 -8.71
CA TRP A 289 4.03 14.33 -7.59
C TRP A 289 5.55 14.52 -7.60
N LEU A 290 6.13 14.94 -8.73
CA LEU A 290 7.53 15.37 -8.80
C LEU A 290 7.76 16.75 -8.19
N ASN A 291 6.72 17.56 -8.00
CA ASN A 291 6.81 18.87 -7.37
C ASN A 291 6.66 18.73 -5.84
N GLN A 292 7.76 18.91 -5.10
CA GLN A 292 7.78 18.70 -3.64
C GLN A 292 6.85 19.63 -2.85
N ILE A 293 6.46 20.78 -3.39
CA ILE A 293 5.50 21.68 -2.73
C ILE A 293 4.15 21.01 -2.48
N GLU A 294 3.77 20.00 -3.26
CA GLU A 294 2.55 19.23 -3.05
C GLU A 294 2.56 18.46 -1.72
N ILE A 295 3.74 18.02 -1.27
CA ILE A 295 3.93 17.39 0.04
C ILE A 295 3.60 18.41 1.12
N TRP A 296 4.13 19.63 0.99
CA TRP A 296 3.89 20.70 1.94
C TRP A 296 2.41 21.14 1.95
N PHE A 297 1.75 21.25 0.79
CA PHE A 297 0.30 21.49 0.73
C PHE A 297 -0.54 20.41 1.42
N SER A 298 -0.05 19.20 1.43
CA SER A 298 -0.68 18.10 2.17
C SER A 298 -0.52 18.28 3.68
N LEU A 299 0.64 18.75 4.15
CA LEU A 299 0.88 19.09 5.55
C LEU A 299 0.02 20.27 5.99
N LEU A 300 0.00 21.38 5.23
CA LEU A 300 -0.87 22.54 5.48
C LEU A 300 -2.34 22.09 5.59
N SER A 301 -2.80 21.29 4.64
CA SER A 301 -4.18 20.80 4.64
C SER A 301 -4.51 19.97 5.87
N ARG A 302 -3.57 19.13 6.31
CA ARG A 302 -3.75 18.24 7.46
C ARG A 302 -3.72 18.97 8.79
N TYR A 303 -2.79 19.90 8.96
CA TYR A 303 -2.51 20.48 10.28
C TYR A 303 -3.13 21.85 10.52
N ALA A 304 -3.34 22.66 9.47
CA ALA A 304 -3.88 23.99 9.61
C ALA A 304 -5.32 24.15 9.09
N LEU A 305 -5.72 23.37 8.06
CA LEU A 305 -7.01 23.61 7.41
C LEU A 305 -8.07 22.57 7.76
N ARG A 306 -7.68 21.31 7.89
CA ARG A 306 -8.63 20.22 8.12
C ARG A 306 -9.23 20.29 9.52
N GLY A 307 -10.54 20.46 9.59
CA GLY A 307 -11.27 20.54 10.86
C GLY A 307 -11.18 21.92 11.53
N ALA A 308 -10.48 22.89 10.95
CA ALA A 308 -10.48 24.25 11.42
C ALA A 308 -11.80 24.99 11.08
N SER A 309 -12.11 26.03 11.86
CA SER A 309 -13.27 26.89 11.67
C SER A 309 -12.80 28.35 11.56
N PHE A 310 -13.22 29.05 10.50
CA PHE A 310 -12.78 30.40 10.19
C PHE A 310 -14.00 31.29 9.96
N THR A 311 -14.11 32.36 10.71
CA THR A 311 -15.20 33.36 10.61
C THR A 311 -14.91 34.45 9.58
N SER A 312 -13.74 34.50 8.98
CA SER A 312 -13.35 35.40 7.92
C SER A 312 -12.18 34.91 7.09
N VAL A 313 -12.01 35.42 5.87
CA VAL A 313 -10.83 35.18 5.03
C VAL A 313 -9.53 35.66 5.70
N ARG A 314 -9.61 36.75 6.49
CA ARG A 314 -8.46 37.27 7.25
C ARG A 314 -7.99 36.24 8.28
N GLN A 315 -8.91 35.63 9.02
CA GLN A 315 -8.57 34.59 10.00
C GLN A 315 -8.00 33.34 9.33
N LEU A 316 -8.52 32.92 8.17
CA LEU A 316 -7.97 31.85 7.37
C LEU A 316 -6.51 32.13 6.96
N ARG A 317 -6.23 33.34 6.42
CA ARG A 317 -4.90 33.76 6.01
C ARG A 317 -3.93 33.75 7.19
N GLN A 318 -4.33 34.33 8.32
CA GLN A 318 -3.53 34.37 9.54
C GLN A 318 -3.16 32.97 10.00
N ALA A 319 -4.10 32.02 10.01
CA ALA A 319 -3.82 30.64 10.40
C ALA A 319 -2.84 29.93 9.43
N ILE A 320 -2.87 30.29 8.16
CA ILE A 320 -1.89 29.78 7.18
C ILE A 320 -0.51 30.41 7.45
N ASP A 321 -0.44 31.71 7.70
CA ASP A 321 0.82 32.41 7.98
C ASP A 321 1.46 31.92 9.29
N ASP A 322 0.66 31.71 10.33
CA ASP A 322 1.10 31.11 11.59
C ASP A 322 1.68 29.70 11.39
N PHE A 323 0.99 28.89 10.55
CA PHE A 323 1.51 27.55 10.20
C PHE A 323 2.85 27.62 9.45
N ILE A 324 2.99 28.55 8.50
CA ILE A 324 4.24 28.77 7.76
C ILE A 324 5.36 29.18 8.70
N SER A 325 5.10 30.11 9.63
CA SER A 325 6.09 30.54 10.63
C SER A 325 6.61 29.36 11.45
N VAL A 326 5.69 28.58 12.04
CA VAL A 326 6.05 27.38 12.85
C VAL A 326 6.76 26.32 12.01
N HIS A 327 6.36 26.13 10.73
CA HIS A 327 7.01 25.23 9.82
C HIS A 327 8.46 25.65 9.55
N ASN A 328 8.66 26.94 9.24
CA ASN A 328 9.97 27.50 8.87
C ASN A 328 10.97 27.49 10.03
N GLU A 329 10.52 27.59 11.28
CA GLU A 329 11.38 27.43 12.47
C GLU A 329 12.02 26.03 12.55
N LYS A 330 11.36 25.01 12.02
CA LYS A 330 11.77 23.62 12.09
C LYS A 330 11.96 23.01 10.70
N ALA A 331 12.08 23.87 9.68
CA ALA A 331 12.18 23.42 8.30
C ALA A 331 13.44 22.56 8.09
N ALA A 332 13.27 21.51 7.35
CA ALA A 332 14.33 20.65 6.87
C ALA A 332 13.97 20.15 5.47
N PRO A 333 14.98 19.86 4.64
CA PRO A 333 14.75 19.30 3.30
C PRO A 333 13.88 18.04 3.36
N PHE A 334 13.03 17.85 2.35
CA PHE A 334 12.29 16.61 2.23
C PHE A 334 13.18 15.48 1.76
N GLU A 335 13.38 14.46 2.60
CA GLU A 335 14.18 13.29 2.25
C GLU A 335 13.34 12.23 1.54
N TRP A 336 13.92 11.58 0.54
CA TRP A 336 13.30 10.45 -0.15
C TRP A 336 13.44 9.19 0.67
N THR A 337 12.38 8.82 1.42
CA THR A 337 12.43 7.70 2.36
C THR A 337 12.17 6.32 1.74
N LYS A 338 11.59 6.25 0.54
CA LYS A 338 11.32 4.97 -0.12
C LYS A 338 12.53 4.44 -0.86
N ARG A 339 13.19 3.44 -0.31
CA ARG A 339 14.32 2.73 -0.94
C ARG A 339 13.94 1.93 -2.20
N TYR A 340 12.69 1.53 -2.34
CA TYR A 340 12.21 0.76 -3.49
C TYR A 340 10.88 1.31 -3.96
N VAL A 341 10.83 1.77 -5.19
CA VAL A 341 9.59 2.03 -5.91
C VAL A 341 9.15 0.71 -6.54
N LYS A 342 8.15 0.05 -5.97
CA LYS A 342 7.53 -1.09 -6.65
C LYS A 342 6.83 -0.54 -7.89
N SER A 343 7.30 -0.96 -9.06
CA SER A 343 6.56 -0.72 -10.30
C SER A 343 5.22 -1.44 -10.17
N VAL A 344 4.15 -0.68 -10.02
CA VAL A 344 2.79 -1.21 -10.08
C VAL A 344 2.44 -1.30 -11.55
N HIS A 345 2.72 -2.44 -12.17
CA HIS A 345 2.15 -2.74 -13.47
C HIS A 345 0.65 -2.98 -13.26
N PRO A 346 -0.24 -2.24 -13.94
CA PRO A 346 -1.67 -2.55 -13.93
C PRO A 346 -1.83 -3.94 -14.52
N LYS A 347 -2.25 -4.91 -13.70
CA LYS A 347 -2.46 -6.31 -14.11
C LYS A 347 -3.77 -6.49 -14.91
N HIS A 348 -4.41 -5.41 -15.34
CA HIS A 348 -5.77 -5.44 -15.83
C HIS A 348 -5.91 -4.93 -17.27
N LYS A 349 -7.04 -5.24 -17.85
CA LYS A 349 -7.53 -5.02 -19.21
C LYS A 349 -7.23 -3.65 -19.85
N HIS A 350 -6.86 -2.65 -19.05
CA HIS A 350 -6.60 -1.28 -19.50
C HIS A 350 -5.10 -0.92 -19.59
N ALA A 351 -4.19 -1.85 -19.30
CA ALA A 351 -2.75 -1.59 -19.39
C ALA A 351 -2.30 -1.26 -20.84
N TYR A 352 -3.03 -1.74 -21.84
CA TYR A 352 -2.76 -1.50 -23.26
C TYR A 352 -3.35 -0.21 -23.82
N LEU A 353 -4.17 0.52 -23.08
CA LEU A 353 -4.68 1.84 -23.51
C LEU A 353 -3.63 2.94 -23.38
N TYR A 354 -2.45 2.61 -22.88
CA TYR A 354 -1.38 3.56 -22.57
C TYR A 354 -0.05 3.22 -23.26
N ASN A 355 -0.08 2.27 -24.21
CA ASN A 355 1.06 2.01 -25.12
C ASN A 355 0.93 2.82 -26.41
#